data_ff3966b40c3cfa83d66e4671d30995ec
#
_entry.id   ff3966b40c3cfa83d66e4671d30995ec
#
_cell.length_a   1.000
_cell.length_b   1.000
_cell.length_c   1.000
_cell.angle_alpha   90.00
_cell.angle_beta   90.00
_cell.angle_gamma   90.00
#
_symmetry.space_group_name_H-M   'P 1'
#
loop_
_entity.id
_entity.type
_entity.pdbx_description
1 polymer ?
#
loop_
_entity_poly.entity_id
_entity_poly.type
_entity_poly.pdbx_seq_one_letter_code
_entity_poly.pdbx_strand_id
1 'polypeptide(L)'
;MKKLVYLLAVGSLAFTACNNSPAYKVSGTVEGLADGDTIYLQEYKNGDWVKLDSTTVAGGTFTFTGRQDTATNCFIIYAKDGKRNRADFFLENGNITVALGEENKIGGTANNDTYQQFKDNFIAMSKEMNDMYRSAMSDSTLTDEQRENVMKEIEKKDSIAMDMVFNTIEANITNAVGIQLLPSYAAAFELDKQKSLVEKIPAQFANNDRIVKLKKHIET
;
A
#
# COMPACT_ATOMS: atom_id res chain seq x y z
N MET A 1 -39.78 -35.39 -61.54
CA MET A 1 -38.56 -34.64 -61.40
C MET A 1 -38.69 -33.83 -60.13
N LYS A 2 -38.12 -34.35 -59.01
CA LYS A 2 -38.14 -33.69 -57.69
C LYS A 2 -36.90 -32.84 -57.51
N LYS A 3 -37.07 -31.52 -57.43
CA LYS A 3 -35.99 -30.58 -57.16
C LYS A 3 -35.75 -30.51 -55.65
N LEU A 4 -34.59 -31.00 -55.19
CA LEU A 4 -34.13 -30.92 -53.81
C LEU A 4 -33.49 -29.55 -53.59
N VAL A 5 -34.07 -28.73 -52.72
CA VAL A 5 -33.52 -27.42 -52.31
C VAL A 5 -32.73 -27.65 -51.04
N TYR A 6 -31.38 -27.51 -51.09
CA TYR A 6 -30.51 -27.50 -49.92
C TYR A 6 -30.51 -26.08 -49.32
N LEU A 7 -31.07 -25.98 -48.12
CA LEU A 7 -30.99 -24.76 -47.32
C LEU A 7 -29.66 -24.79 -46.54
N LEU A 8 -28.71 -23.99 -46.96
CA LEU A 8 -27.45 -23.77 -46.23
C LEU A 8 -27.73 -22.80 -45.07
N ALA A 9 -27.81 -23.35 -43.86
CA ALA A 9 -27.82 -22.56 -42.63
C ALA A 9 -26.40 -22.08 -42.32
N VAL A 10 -26.14 -20.82 -42.64
CA VAL A 10 -24.89 -20.13 -42.22
C VAL A 10 -25.03 -19.79 -40.72
N GLY A 11 -24.47 -20.65 -39.89
CA GLY A 11 -24.34 -20.38 -38.46
C GLY A 11 -23.33 -19.25 -38.21
N SER A 12 -23.83 -18.08 -37.91
CA SER A 12 -23.02 -16.96 -37.41
C SER A 12 -22.44 -17.28 -36.05
N LEU A 13 -21.19 -17.74 -35.99
CA LEU A 13 -20.42 -17.82 -34.77
C LEU A 13 -20.13 -16.35 -34.30
N ALA A 14 -20.97 -15.87 -33.41
CA ALA A 14 -20.69 -14.67 -32.67
C ALA A 14 -19.48 -14.97 -31.73
N PHE A 15 -18.28 -14.61 -32.18
CA PHE A 15 -17.12 -14.49 -31.28
C PHE A 15 -17.45 -13.36 -30.32
N THR A 16 -17.92 -13.69 -29.12
CA THR A 16 -17.84 -12.77 -27.99
C THR A 16 -16.36 -12.59 -27.70
N ALA A 17 -15.77 -11.53 -28.22
CA ALA A 17 -14.46 -11.06 -27.80
C ALA A 17 -14.59 -10.78 -26.30
N CYS A 18 -14.11 -11.70 -25.46
CA CYS A 18 -13.83 -11.41 -24.06
C CYS A 18 -12.83 -10.25 -24.08
N ASN A 19 -13.28 -9.08 -23.70
CA ASN A 19 -12.44 -7.92 -23.54
C ASN A 19 -11.57 -8.17 -22.29
N ASN A 20 -10.42 -8.84 -22.49
CA ASN A 20 -9.44 -9.19 -21.45
C ASN A 20 -8.62 -7.96 -21.05
N SER A 21 -9.28 -6.81 -20.89
CA SER A 21 -8.62 -5.64 -20.35
C SER A 21 -8.24 -5.90 -18.89
N PRO A 22 -7.02 -5.56 -18.49
CA PRO A 22 -6.59 -5.69 -17.09
C PRO A 22 -7.62 -5.06 -16.15
N ALA A 23 -8.01 -5.76 -15.10
CA ALA A 23 -8.97 -5.32 -14.11
C ALA A 23 -8.49 -5.69 -12.71
N TYR A 24 -8.94 -4.97 -11.69
CA TYR A 24 -8.69 -5.35 -10.31
C TYR A 24 -9.88 -6.10 -9.71
N LYS A 25 -9.55 -6.99 -8.79
CA LYS A 25 -10.48 -7.55 -7.83
C LYS A 25 -9.85 -7.45 -6.44
N VAL A 26 -10.44 -6.64 -5.58
CA VAL A 26 -10.10 -6.59 -4.16
C VAL A 26 -11.04 -7.52 -3.43
N SER A 27 -10.51 -8.57 -2.80
CA SER A 27 -11.27 -9.51 -1.99
C SER A 27 -10.81 -9.40 -0.55
N GLY A 28 -11.73 -9.07 0.36
CA GLY A 28 -11.39 -8.79 1.74
C GLY A 28 -12.18 -9.61 2.75
N THR A 29 -11.55 -9.84 3.89
CA THR A 29 -12.18 -10.26 5.13
C THR A 29 -12.15 -9.13 6.14
N VAL A 30 -13.12 -9.06 7.03
CA VAL A 30 -13.16 -8.05 8.08
C VAL A 30 -13.69 -8.63 9.38
N GLU A 31 -12.97 -8.37 10.46
CA GLU A 31 -13.37 -8.75 11.80
C GLU A 31 -14.22 -7.65 12.46
N GLY A 32 -15.21 -8.08 13.25
CA GLY A 32 -16.01 -7.18 14.07
C GLY A 32 -17.09 -6.37 13.36
N LEU A 33 -17.25 -6.48 12.03
CA LEU A 33 -18.38 -5.93 11.28
C LEU A 33 -19.50 -6.96 11.11
N ALA A 34 -20.74 -6.48 11.06
CA ALA A 34 -21.91 -7.29 10.78
C ALA A 34 -22.27 -7.23 9.29
N ASP A 35 -23.07 -8.20 8.84
CA ASP A 35 -23.66 -8.17 7.52
C ASP A 35 -24.47 -6.89 7.32
N GLY A 36 -24.24 -6.20 6.19
CA GLY A 36 -24.85 -4.91 5.88
C GLY A 36 -24.03 -3.70 6.30
N ASP A 37 -23.01 -3.85 7.15
CA ASP A 37 -22.09 -2.74 7.46
C ASP A 37 -21.34 -2.30 6.19
N THR A 38 -21.10 -1.00 6.06
CA THR A 38 -20.51 -0.42 4.84
C THR A 38 -19.02 -0.23 4.96
N ILE A 39 -18.31 -0.65 3.92
CA ILE A 39 -16.87 -0.42 3.71
C ILE A 39 -16.69 0.52 2.53
N TYR A 40 -15.78 1.47 2.66
CA TYR A 40 -15.47 2.49 1.66
C TYR A 40 -14.09 2.27 1.07
N LEU A 41 -13.98 2.39 -0.26
CA LEU A 41 -12.74 2.55 -0.99
C LEU A 41 -12.54 4.04 -1.25
N GLN A 42 -11.43 4.61 -0.78
CA GLN A 42 -11.15 6.04 -0.87
C GLN A 42 -9.71 6.30 -1.31
N GLU A 43 -9.50 7.45 -1.96
CA GLU A 43 -8.18 8.03 -2.27
C GLU A 43 -8.03 9.32 -1.45
N TYR A 44 -6.80 9.62 -1.00
CA TYR A 44 -6.48 10.94 -0.44
C TYR A 44 -5.75 11.76 -1.50
N LYS A 45 -6.40 12.77 -2.03
CA LYS A 45 -5.92 13.59 -3.14
C LYS A 45 -6.14 15.06 -2.90
N ASN A 46 -5.11 15.88 -3.13
CA ASN A 46 -5.16 17.34 -2.99
C ASN A 46 -5.63 17.84 -1.62
N GLY A 47 -5.39 17.08 -0.56
CA GLY A 47 -5.83 17.44 0.79
C GLY A 47 -7.19 16.88 1.21
N ASP A 48 -7.93 16.24 0.29
CA ASP A 48 -9.27 15.75 0.50
C ASP A 48 -9.40 14.22 0.36
N TRP A 49 -10.37 13.67 1.09
CA TRP A 49 -10.79 12.28 0.94
C TRP A 49 -11.81 12.15 -0.20
N VAL A 50 -11.43 11.45 -1.26
CA VAL A 50 -12.28 11.16 -2.41
C VAL A 50 -12.80 9.74 -2.30
N LYS A 51 -14.12 9.58 -2.19
CA LYS A 51 -14.76 8.27 -2.25
C LYS A 51 -14.72 7.75 -3.69
N LEU A 52 -14.10 6.59 -3.88
CA LEU A 52 -14.06 5.90 -5.19
C LEU A 52 -15.22 4.90 -5.30
N ASP A 53 -15.48 4.12 -4.23
CA ASP A 53 -16.52 3.09 -4.22
C ASP A 53 -16.97 2.79 -2.79
N SER A 54 -18.03 1.99 -2.65
CA SER A 54 -18.46 1.41 -1.38
C SER A 54 -19.14 0.08 -1.60
N THR A 55 -19.00 -0.83 -0.65
CA THR A 55 -19.63 -2.14 -0.63
C THR A 55 -20.12 -2.47 0.77
N THR A 56 -20.95 -3.50 0.89
CA THR A 56 -21.43 -4.00 2.18
C THR A 56 -20.77 -5.32 2.53
N VAL A 57 -20.60 -5.56 3.82
CA VAL A 57 -20.12 -6.82 4.36
C VAL A 57 -21.19 -7.88 4.22
N ALA A 58 -20.79 -9.08 3.81
CA ALA A 58 -21.61 -10.27 3.77
C ALA A 58 -20.78 -11.48 4.22
N GLY A 59 -21.20 -12.17 5.29
CA GLY A 59 -20.47 -13.30 5.86
C GLY A 59 -19.03 -12.94 6.26
N GLY A 60 -18.80 -11.75 6.81
CA GLY A 60 -17.45 -11.26 7.19
C GLY A 60 -16.53 -10.97 6.02
N THR A 61 -17.06 -10.90 4.79
CA THR A 61 -16.28 -10.62 3.57
C THR A 61 -16.81 -9.41 2.80
N PHE A 62 -15.96 -8.85 1.93
CA PHE A 62 -16.34 -7.77 1.02
C PHE A 62 -15.55 -7.88 -0.29
N THR A 63 -16.05 -7.24 -1.35
CA THR A 63 -15.37 -7.22 -2.64
C THR A 63 -15.55 -5.86 -3.33
N PHE A 64 -14.45 -5.38 -3.96
CA PHE A 64 -14.49 -4.32 -4.96
C PHE A 64 -13.94 -4.84 -6.27
N THR A 65 -14.53 -4.42 -7.39
CA THR A 65 -14.05 -4.76 -8.73
C THR A 65 -14.05 -3.52 -9.61
N GLY A 66 -13.10 -3.44 -10.52
CA GLY A 66 -13.02 -2.33 -11.44
C GLY A 66 -11.75 -2.39 -12.28
N ARG A 67 -11.35 -1.24 -12.79
CA ARG A 67 -10.16 -1.09 -13.62
C ARG A 67 -9.36 0.11 -13.16
N GLN A 68 -8.03 -0.01 -13.23
CA GLN A 68 -7.11 1.04 -12.88
C GLN A 68 -6.05 1.16 -13.98
N ASP A 69 -5.75 2.39 -14.41
CA ASP A 69 -4.73 2.62 -15.45
C ASP A 69 -3.31 2.58 -14.84
N THR A 70 -3.17 3.05 -13.61
CA THR A 70 -1.89 3.07 -12.88
C THR A 70 -2.11 2.69 -11.43
N ALA A 71 -1.11 2.05 -10.80
CA ALA A 71 -1.15 1.77 -9.37
C ALA A 71 -1.27 3.07 -8.57
N THR A 72 -2.32 3.18 -7.75
CA THR A 72 -2.64 4.37 -6.96
C THR A 72 -2.76 4.00 -5.49
N ASN A 73 -2.17 4.81 -4.60
CA ASN A 73 -2.33 4.59 -3.16
C ASN A 73 -3.77 4.92 -2.75
N CYS A 74 -4.47 3.92 -2.27
CA CYS A 74 -5.86 3.99 -1.83
C CYS A 74 -6.00 3.44 -0.41
N PHE A 75 -7.20 3.63 0.13
CA PHE A 75 -7.53 3.25 1.49
C PHE A 75 -8.85 2.50 1.52
N ILE A 76 -8.87 1.40 2.26
CA ILE A 76 -10.13 0.77 2.69
C ILE A 76 -10.43 1.29 4.08
N ILE A 77 -11.64 1.84 4.25
CA ILE A 77 -12.04 2.54 5.47
C ILE A 77 -13.41 2.05 5.92
N TYR A 78 -13.55 1.80 7.21
CA TYR A 78 -14.84 1.63 7.86
C TYR A 78 -14.85 2.28 9.24
N ALA A 79 -16.03 2.56 9.76
CA ALA A 79 -16.21 3.04 11.12
C ALA A 79 -17.29 2.20 11.82
N LYS A 80 -17.03 1.79 13.05
CA LYS A 80 -17.96 1.08 13.90
C LYS A 80 -17.77 1.49 15.36
N ASP A 81 -18.87 1.71 16.07
CA ASP A 81 -18.87 2.06 17.52
C ASP A 81 -17.93 3.22 17.87
N GLY A 82 -17.90 4.25 16.99
CA GLY A 82 -17.03 5.42 17.13
C GLY A 82 -15.54 5.17 16.82
N LYS A 83 -15.13 3.94 16.50
CA LYS A 83 -13.78 3.59 16.06
C LYS A 83 -13.71 3.55 14.54
N ARG A 84 -12.63 4.11 13.99
CA ARG A 84 -12.33 4.08 12.55
C ARG A 84 -11.14 3.18 12.31
N ASN A 85 -11.30 2.20 11.43
CA ASN A 85 -10.19 1.41 10.87
C ASN A 85 -9.86 1.90 9.47
N ARG A 86 -8.58 1.87 9.14
CA ARG A 86 -8.07 2.30 7.83
C ARG A 86 -6.89 1.44 7.44
N ALA A 87 -6.97 0.83 6.26
CA ALA A 87 -5.87 0.09 5.65
C ALA A 87 -5.47 0.75 4.33
N ASP A 88 -4.20 1.13 4.20
CA ASP A 88 -3.64 1.72 2.98
C ASP A 88 -3.00 0.63 2.10
N PHE A 89 -3.18 0.75 0.79
CA PHE A 89 -2.74 -0.21 -0.20
C PHE A 89 -2.62 0.41 -1.59
N PHE A 90 -2.07 -0.32 -2.55
CA PHE A 90 -2.07 0.08 -3.95
C PHE A 90 -3.23 -0.56 -4.68
N LEU A 91 -4.16 0.28 -5.17
CA LEU A 91 -5.18 -0.14 -6.11
C LEU A 91 -4.56 -0.24 -7.48
N GLU A 92 -4.41 -1.46 -7.98
CA GLU A 92 -3.81 -1.80 -9.27
C GLU A 92 -4.50 -3.03 -9.85
N ASN A 93 -4.41 -3.26 -11.16
CA ASN A 93 -5.03 -4.41 -11.79
C ASN A 93 -4.37 -5.72 -11.31
N GLY A 94 -5.21 -6.69 -10.99
CA GLY A 94 -4.83 -7.96 -10.39
C GLY A 94 -5.76 -8.38 -9.26
N ASN A 95 -5.43 -9.48 -8.60
CA ASN A 95 -6.18 -9.97 -7.45
C ASN A 95 -5.52 -9.47 -6.16
N ILE A 96 -6.15 -8.52 -5.51
CA ILE A 96 -5.70 -7.92 -4.25
C ILE A 96 -6.45 -8.59 -3.11
N THR A 97 -5.73 -9.03 -2.09
CA THR A 97 -6.28 -9.63 -0.88
C THR A 97 -6.14 -8.66 0.29
N VAL A 98 -7.15 -8.56 1.12
CA VAL A 98 -7.19 -7.66 2.28
C VAL A 98 -7.76 -8.39 3.49
N ALA A 99 -7.07 -8.38 4.61
CA ALA A 99 -7.61 -8.79 5.90
C ALA A 99 -7.63 -7.58 6.83
N LEU A 100 -8.82 -7.19 7.27
CA LEU A 100 -9.04 -6.07 8.19
C LEU A 100 -9.33 -6.61 9.58
N GLY A 101 -8.52 -6.22 10.56
CA GLY A 101 -8.64 -6.67 11.94
C GLY A 101 -7.83 -5.80 12.87
N GLU A 102 -7.33 -6.37 13.94
CA GLU A 102 -6.40 -5.69 14.84
C GLU A 102 -5.12 -5.28 14.11
N GLU A 103 -4.59 -6.18 13.29
CA GLU A 103 -3.54 -5.89 12.31
C GLU A 103 -4.09 -6.08 10.90
N ASN A 104 -4.02 -5.03 10.08
CA ASN A 104 -4.41 -5.12 8.68
C ASN A 104 -3.31 -5.77 7.84
N LYS A 105 -3.68 -6.72 6.96
CA LYS A 105 -2.76 -7.38 6.03
C LYS A 105 -3.28 -7.24 4.61
N ILE A 106 -2.39 -6.88 3.68
CA ILE A 106 -2.73 -6.66 2.28
C ILE A 106 -1.68 -7.35 1.40
N GLY A 107 -2.12 -7.94 0.30
CA GLY A 107 -1.22 -8.62 -0.63
C GLY A 107 -1.89 -9.00 -1.93
N GLY A 108 -1.27 -9.93 -2.67
CA GLY A 108 -1.80 -10.53 -3.89
C GLY A 108 -1.35 -9.85 -5.18
N THR A 109 -0.65 -8.72 -5.09
CA THR A 109 0.04 -8.08 -6.22
C THR A 109 1.42 -7.59 -5.80
N ALA A 110 2.32 -7.45 -6.75
CA ALA A 110 3.74 -7.19 -6.46
C ALA A 110 3.97 -5.92 -5.61
N ASN A 111 3.25 -4.81 -5.92
CA ASN A 111 3.39 -3.59 -5.12
C ASN A 111 2.81 -3.78 -3.71
N ASN A 112 1.66 -4.45 -3.56
CA ASN A 112 1.04 -4.69 -2.27
C ASN A 112 1.87 -5.65 -1.40
N ASP A 113 2.39 -6.73 -1.97
CA ASP A 113 3.23 -7.69 -1.26
C ASP A 113 4.52 -7.01 -0.76
N THR A 114 5.20 -6.24 -1.62
CA THR A 114 6.41 -5.48 -1.26
C THR A 114 6.12 -4.45 -0.17
N TYR A 115 5.01 -3.72 -0.30
CA TYR A 115 4.64 -2.69 0.67
C TYR A 115 4.23 -3.28 2.02
N GLN A 116 3.53 -4.41 2.03
CA GLN A 116 3.17 -5.11 3.25
C GLN A 116 4.43 -5.65 3.96
N GLN A 117 5.34 -6.26 3.23
CA GLN A 117 6.61 -6.73 3.79
C GLN A 117 7.43 -5.57 4.39
N PHE A 118 7.50 -4.43 3.70
CA PHE A 118 8.13 -3.22 4.23
C PHE A 118 7.49 -2.79 5.56
N LYS A 119 6.15 -2.67 5.61
CA LYS A 119 5.42 -2.30 6.83
C LYS A 119 5.68 -3.27 7.97
N ASP A 120 5.61 -4.57 7.72
CA ASP A 120 5.83 -5.60 8.74
C ASP A 120 7.22 -5.52 9.33
N ASN A 121 8.25 -5.38 8.50
CA ASN A 121 9.63 -5.25 8.94
C ASN A 121 9.85 -3.96 9.73
N PHE A 122 9.33 -2.82 9.23
CA PHE A 122 9.50 -1.53 9.89
C PHE A 122 8.80 -1.48 11.25
N ILE A 123 7.59 -2.05 11.35
CA ILE A 123 6.83 -2.16 12.61
C ILE A 123 7.58 -3.06 13.61
N ALA A 124 8.10 -4.20 13.15
CA ALA A 124 8.86 -5.11 14.02
C ALA A 124 10.11 -4.44 14.61
N MET A 125 10.90 -3.75 13.77
CA MET A 125 12.09 -3.02 14.22
C MET A 125 11.73 -1.87 15.16
N SER A 126 10.70 -1.09 14.85
CA SER A 126 10.23 0.00 15.70
C SER A 126 9.71 -0.50 17.04
N LYS A 127 9.01 -1.63 17.06
CA LYS A 127 8.55 -2.26 18.29
C LYS A 127 9.71 -2.71 19.17
N GLU A 128 10.71 -3.38 18.57
CA GLU A 128 11.90 -3.81 19.29
C GLU A 128 12.62 -2.63 19.96
N MET A 129 12.87 -1.55 19.23
CA MET A 129 13.50 -0.33 19.77
C MET A 129 12.66 0.31 20.89
N ASN A 130 11.35 0.38 20.74
CA ASN A 130 10.45 0.88 21.78
C ASN A 130 10.45 0.01 23.03
N ASP A 131 10.48 -1.32 22.88
CA ASP A 131 10.52 -2.25 24.02
C ASP A 131 11.87 -2.13 24.75
N MET A 132 12.98 -2.00 24.04
CA MET A 132 14.31 -1.73 24.62
C MET A 132 14.32 -0.42 25.42
N TYR A 133 13.80 0.67 24.82
CA TYR A 133 13.71 1.98 25.46
C TYR A 133 12.88 1.91 26.76
N ARG A 134 11.66 1.34 26.69
CA ARG A 134 10.77 1.20 27.83
C ARG A 134 11.39 0.38 28.95
N SER A 135 12.02 -0.75 28.60
CA SER A 135 12.71 -1.61 29.55
C SER A 135 13.82 -0.84 30.27
N ALA A 136 14.69 -0.13 29.54
CA ALA A 136 15.78 0.64 30.13
C ALA A 136 15.29 1.79 31.01
N MET A 137 14.18 2.45 30.64
CA MET A 137 13.61 3.55 31.43
C MET A 137 12.86 3.09 32.66
N SER A 138 12.27 1.91 32.66
CA SER A 138 11.50 1.38 33.77
C SER A 138 12.35 0.62 34.81
N ASP A 139 13.54 0.16 34.42
CA ASP A 139 14.43 -0.60 35.32
C ASP A 139 15.25 0.35 36.20
N SER A 140 14.86 0.44 37.48
CA SER A 140 15.56 1.26 38.49
C SER A 140 16.91 0.67 38.94
N THR A 141 17.26 -0.55 38.55
CA THR A 141 18.52 -1.19 38.88
C THR A 141 19.67 -0.86 37.94
N LEU A 142 19.35 -0.35 36.74
CA LEU A 142 20.35 0.04 35.77
C LEU A 142 21.11 1.30 36.19
N THR A 143 22.41 1.27 36.02
CA THR A 143 23.27 2.49 36.13
C THR A 143 23.08 3.40 34.95
N ASP A 144 23.49 4.67 35.06
CA ASP A 144 23.45 5.63 33.94
C ASP A 144 24.29 5.15 32.74
N GLU A 145 25.46 4.55 32.99
CA GLU A 145 26.29 3.96 31.92
C GLU A 145 25.58 2.80 31.22
N GLN A 146 24.87 1.95 31.93
CA GLN A 146 24.10 0.89 31.31
C GLN A 146 22.95 1.41 30.46
N ARG A 147 22.25 2.45 30.92
CA ARG A 147 21.20 3.14 30.12
C ARG A 147 21.80 3.76 28.87
N GLU A 148 22.93 4.47 28.98
CA GLU A 148 23.62 5.05 27.82
C GLU A 148 24.00 3.99 26.78
N ASN A 149 24.46 2.80 27.22
CA ASN A 149 24.76 1.71 26.31
C ASN A 149 23.52 1.17 25.58
N VAL A 150 22.37 1.09 26.27
CA VAL A 150 21.10 0.73 25.61
C VAL A 150 20.70 1.79 24.57
N MET A 151 20.86 3.08 24.89
CA MET A 151 20.57 4.15 23.90
C MET A 151 21.46 4.05 22.67
N LYS A 152 22.74 3.78 22.81
CA LYS A 152 23.67 3.56 21.68
C LYS A 152 23.26 2.36 20.82
N GLU A 153 22.75 1.30 21.46
CA GLU A 153 22.24 0.14 20.75
C GLU A 153 20.95 0.47 19.95
N ILE A 154 20.04 1.25 20.55
CA ILE A 154 18.84 1.75 19.86
C ILE A 154 19.23 2.62 18.65
N GLU A 155 20.16 3.56 18.79
CA GLU A 155 20.66 4.39 17.69
C GLU A 155 21.24 3.55 16.55
N LYS A 156 21.97 2.48 16.87
CA LYS A 156 22.49 1.56 15.86
C LYS A 156 21.37 0.81 15.15
N LYS A 157 20.33 0.37 15.86
CA LYS A 157 19.16 -0.29 15.26
C LYS A 157 18.34 0.68 14.39
N ASP A 158 18.21 1.94 14.80
CA ASP A 158 17.55 2.98 14.02
C ASP A 158 18.29 3.23 12.69
N SER A 159 19.62 3.30 12.72
CA SER A 159 20.43 3.38 11.50
C SER A 159 20.18 2.19 10.55
N ILE A 160 20.11 0.97 11.08
CA ILE A 160 19.79 -0.22 10.29
C ILE A 160 18.37 -0.13 9.70
N ALA A 161 17.40 0.37 10.47
CA ALA A 161 16.04 0.57 10.00
C ALA A 161 15.99 1.60 8.86
N MET A 162 16.73 2.71 8.99
CA MET A 162 16.81 3.73 7.93
C MET A 162 17.52 3.23 6.68
N ASP A 163 18.55 2.40 6.81
CA ASP A 163 19.17 1.73 5.67
C ASP A 163 18.20 0.77 4.96
N MET A 164 17.38 0.02 5.71
CA MET A 164 16.32 -0.81 5.12
C MET A 164 15.28 0.03 4.37
N VAL A 165 14.86 1.18 4.94
CA VAL A 165 13.95 2.13 4.28
C VAL A 165 14.57 2.65 2.98
N PHE A 166 15.83 3.11 3.01
CA PHE A 166 16.53 3.63 1.84
C PHE A 166 16.62 2.56 0.73
N ASN A 167 17.08 1.35 1.07
CA ASN A 167 17.23 0.25 0.13
C ASN A 167 15.88 -0.18 -0.48
N THR A 168 14.82 -0.18 0.32
CA THR A 168 13.47 -0.47 -0.18
C THR A 168 13.01 0.60 -1.18
N ILE A 169 13.22 1.88 -0.88
CA ILE A 169 12.88 2.98 -1.79
C ILE A 169 13.69 2.87 -3.07
N GLU A 170 15.01 2.67 -2.98
CA GLU A 170 15.90 2.59 -4.14
C GLU A 170 15.53 1.43 -5.05
N ALA A 171 15.29 0.23 -4.50
CA ALA A 171 14.88 -0.94 -5.25
C ALA A 171 13.51 -0.77 -5.94
N ASN A 172 12.66 0.12 -5.43
CA ASN A 172 11.30 0.33 -5.89
C ASN A 172 11.05 1.72 -6.49
N ILE A 173 12.09 2.52 -6.74
CA ILE A 173 11.95 3.91 -7.17
C ILE A 173 11.21 4.07 -8.52
N THR A 174 11.14 3.00 -9.30
CA THR A 174 10.46 2.97 -10.61
C THR A 174 9.01 2.49 -10.54
N ASN A 175 8.50 2.14 -9.36
CA ASN A 175 7.12 1.67 -9.15
C ASN A 175 6.40 2.46 -8.05
N ALA A 176 5.12 2.14 -7.81
CA ALA A 176 4.28 2.87 -6.87
C ALA A 176 4.78 2.83 -5.42
N VAL A 177 5.48 1.77 -5.00
CA VAL A 177 6.02 1.62 -3.64
C VAL A 177 7.08 2.69 -3.35
N GLY A 178 8.09 2.80 -4.21
CA GLY A 178 9.15 3.81 -4.03
C GLY A 178 8.61 5.24 -4.09
N ILE A 179 7.68 5.51 -5.01
CA ILE A 179 7.03 6.82 -5.15
C ILE A 179 6.19 7.18 -3.92
N GLN A 180 5.56 6.19 -3.26
CA GLN A 180 4.82 6.40 -2.02
C GLN A 180 5.73 6.64 -0.81
N LEU A 181 6.82 5.86 -0.71
CA LEU A 181 7.70 5.90 0.45
C LEU A 181 8.66 7.10 0.43
N LEU A 182 9.25 7.42 -0.74
CA LEU A 182 10.28 8.46 -0.84
C LEU A 182 9.88 9.80 -0.18
N PRO A 183 8.72 10.43 -0.47
CA PRO A 183 8.37 11.70 0.16
C PRO A 183 8.13 11.61 1.67
N SER A 184 7.91 10.40 2.21
CA SER A 184 7.68 10.20 3.65
C SER A 184 8.98 10.12 4.44
N TYR A 185 10.06 9.66 3.81
CA TYR A 185 11.32 9.37 4.48
C TYR A 185 12.49 10.20 3.97
N ALA A 186 12.33 10.96 2.88
CA ALA A 186 13.42 11.72 2.26
C ALA A 186 14.18 12.60 3.26
N ALA A 187 13.49 13.28 4.18
CA ALA A 187 14.09 14.15 5.17
C ALA A 187 15.07 13.43 6.14
N ALA A 188 14.99 12.10 6.25
CA ALA A 188 15.91 11.32 7.06
C ALA A 188 17.23 10.98 6.32
N PHE A 189 17.33 11.29 5.03
CA PHE A 189 18.49 10.98 4.22
C PHE A 189 19.33 12.22 3.94
N GLU A 190 20.64 12.02 3.79
CA GLU A 190 21.55 13.05 3.31
C GLU A 190 21.12 13.60 1.95
N LEU A 191 21.34 14.89 1.70
CA LEU A 191 20.87 15.58 0.51
C LEU A 191 21.29 14.91 -0.81
N ASP A 192 22.50 14.37 -0.87
CA ASP A 192 23.01 13.69 -2.07
C ASP A 192 22.26 12.38 -2.33
N LYS A 193 21.88 11.64 -1.28
CA LYS A 193 21.02 10.46 -1.39
C LYS A 193 19.62 10.83 -1.88
N GLN A 194 19.04 11.93 -1.37
CA GLN A 194 17.74 12.43 -1.83
C GLN A 194 17.77 12.77 -3.32
N LYS A 195 18.79 13.53 -3.78
CA LYS A 195 18.98 13.88 -5.18
C LYS A 195 19.10 12.65 -6.07
N SER A 196 19.97 11.71 -5.68
CA SER A 196 20.15 10.45 -6.42
C SER A 196 18.86 9.64 -6.60
N LEU A 197 18.00 9.59 -5.58
CA LEU A 197 16.70 8.92 -5.68
C LEU A 197 15.74 9.67 -6.60
N VAL A 198 15.68 10.99 -6.48
CA VAL A 198 14.78 11.84 -7.29
C VAL A 198 15.13 11.79 -8.78
N GLU A 199 16.43 11.70 -9.13
CA GLU A 199 16.88 11.56 -10.52
C GLU A 199 16.45 10.24 -11.17
N LYS A 200 16.25 9.19 -10.38
CA LYS A 200 15.81 7.87 -10.86
C LYS A 200 14.31 7.75 -11.08
N ILE A 201 13.51 8.77 -10.71
CA ILE A 201 12.05 8.74 -10.82
C ILE A 201 11.62 8.76 -12.29
N PRO A 202 10.82 7.78 -12.76
CA PRO A 202 10.32 7.75 -14.12
C PRO A 202 9.40 8.93 -14.44
N ALA A 203 9.38 9.35 -15.71
CA ALA A 203 8.58 10.49 -16.18
C ALA A 203 7.08 10.34 -15.89
N GLN A 204 6.55 9.13 -15.87
CA GLN A 204 5.14 8.85 -15.53
C GLN A 204 4.75 9.32 -14.11
N PHE A 205 5.70 9.44 -13.18
CA PHE A 205 5.48 9.92 -11.81
C PHE A 205 5.91 11.38 -11.60
N ALA A 206 6.41 12.04 -12.63
CA ALA A 206 6.95 13.40 -12.52
C ALA A 206 5.91 14.43 -12.03
N ASN A 207 4.63 14.20 -12.32
CA ASN A 207 3.51 15.06 -11.92
C ASN A 207 2.82 14.61 -10.61
N ASN A 208 3.38 13.64 -9.89
CA ASN A 208 2.87 13.29 -8.57
C ASN A 208 3.11 14.46 -7.60
N ASP A 209 2.05 14.99 -6.98
CA ASP A 209 2.11 16.20 -6.14
C ASP A 209 3.13 16.11 -5.01
N ARG A 210 3.29 14.94 -4.39
CA ARG A 210 4.25 14.72 -3.31
C ARG A 210 5.70 14.74 -3.83
N ILE A 211 5.91 14.18 -5.03
CA ILE A 211 7.22 14.20 -5.70
C ILE A 211 7.58 15.62 -6.15
N VAL A 212 6.62 16.36 -6.72
CA VAL A 212 6.83 17.77 -7.09
C VAL A 212 7.22 18.62 -5.88
N LYS A 213 6.53 18.45 -4.75
CA LYS A 213 6.86 19.16 -3.49
C LYS A 213 8.25 18.78 -2.97
N LEU A 214 8.60 17.49 -3.03
CA LEU A 214 9.91 17.01 -2.61
C LEU A 214 11.05 17.62 -3.47
N LYS A 215 10.90 17.59 -4.81
CA LYS A 215 11.86 18.19 -5.73
C LYS A 215 12.09 19.65 -5.42
N LYS A 216 11.02 20.42 -5.25
CA LYS A 216 11.12 21.85 -4.87
C LYS A 216 11.86 22.06 -3.56
N HIS A 217 11.67 21.17 -2.58
CA HIS A 217 12.36 21.27 -1.28
C HIS A 217 13.85 20.95 -1.38
N ILE A 218 14.26 20.06 -2.28
CA ILE A 218 15.67 19.67 -2.50
C ILE A 218 16.44 20.75 -3.28
N GLU A 219 15.76 21.56 -4.09
CA GLU A 219 16.35 22.64 -4.91
C GLU A 219 16.53 23.96 -4.14
N THR A 220 15.90 24.11 -2.98
CA THR A 220 15.98 25.31 -2.10
C THR A 220 17.00 25.14 -1.00
#